data_9923665b00c2149115423d2087fb1477
#
_entry.id   9923665b00c2149115423d2087fb1477
#
_cell.length_a   1.000
_cell.length_b   1.000
_cell.length_c   1.000
_cell.angle_alpha   90.00
_cell.angle_beta   90.00
_cell.angle_gamma   90.00
#
_symmetry.space_group_name_H-M   'P 1'
#
loop_
_entity.id
_entity.type
_entity.pdbx_description
1 polymer ?
#
loop_
_entity_poly.entity_id
_entity_poly.type
_entity_poly.pdbx_seq_one_letter_code
_entity_poly.pdbx_strand_id
1 'polypeptide(L)'
;MRRVPFSIALRHPVMGVTTRTGYLIEGPAGWGEYSPLPSWNDAEREAAERSALEAATHPFPAVVRDRIAVNAMIPRVVPDIAAALAVASGCNTIKVKVGDGHSVDRVAAVRSACGPSVRIRLDANGAWDLDTAIRELAILARYDIELVEDPVASLEELAALRSRIGMPVAAESSIRTTADAQRLHQLDAADAIVLKPQRIGGVSEALRAADASGVPAIASSALETSVGLAVVVALAAALLDAPYAHGAGTAALLESDVVDDPLIPIDGWLAPRRPSVNMRLLAAT
;
A
#
# COMPACT_ATOMS: atom_id res chain seq x y z
N MET A 1 -23.51 15.97 -5.65
CA MET A 1 -22.06 15.99 -5.99
C MET A 1 -21.90 15.47 -7.40
N ARG A 2 -21.05 16.09 -8.21
CA ARG A 2 -20.74 15.66 -9.57
C ARG A 2 -19.85 14.44 -9.51
N ARG A 3 -20.11 13.43 -10.35
CA ARG A 3 -19.27 12.24 -10.54
C ARG A 3 -18.74 12.24 -11.97
N VAL A 4 -17.45 12.04 -12.14
CA VAL A 4 -16.78 12.04 -13.45
C VAL A 4 -16.00 10.73 -13.58
N PRO A 5 -16.37 9.85 -14.53
CA PRO A 5 -15.68 8.58 -14.72
C PRO A 5 -14.27 8.79 -15.28
N PHE A 6 -13.39 7.81 -15.04
CA PHE A 6 -12.08 7.71 -15.66
C PHE A 6 -11.69 6.25 -15.95
N SER A 7 -10.77 6.08 -16.90
CA SER A 7 -10.18 4.79 -17.24
C SER A 7 -8.72 4.99 -17.67
N ILE A 8 -7.76 4.61 -16.83
CA ILE A 8 -6.33 4.85 -17.05
C ILE A 8 -5.60 3.51 -17.11
N ALA A 9 -4.81 3.29 -18.16
CA ALA A 9 -3.98 2.11 -18.30
C ALA A 9 -2.80 2.13 -17.32
N LEU A 10 -2.37 0.95 -16.89
CA LEU A 10 -1.11 0.76 -16.17
C LEU A 10 0.00 0.53 -17.19
N ARG A 11 1.19 1.07 -16.93
CA ARG A 11 2.40 0.86 -17.76
C ARG A 11 2.76 -0.61 -17.90
N HIS A 12 2.49 -1.40 -16.86
CA HIS A 12 2.65 -2.85 -16.82
C HIS A 12 1.54 -3.45 -15.95
N PRO A 13 1.07 -4.67 -16.22
CA PRO A 13 0.09 -5.33 -15.38
C PRO A 13 0.58 -5.47 -13.93
N VAL A 14 -0.27 -5.14 -12.96
CA VAL A 14 0.00 -5.32 -11.53
C VAL A 14 -1.09 -6.21 -10.95
N MET A 15 -0.76 -7.39 -10.46
CA MET A 15 -1.71 -8.39 -9.91
C MET A 15 -2.87 -8.68 -10.87
N GLY A 16 -2.61 -8.75 -12.17
CA GLY A 16 -3.62 -8.98 -13.21
C GLY A 16 -4.43 -7.75 -13.61
N VAL A 17 -4.24 -6.61 -12.94
CA VAL A 17 -4.87 -5.34 -13.31
C VAL A 17 -4.04 -4.66 -14.40
N THR A 18 -4.68 -4.32 -15.51
CA THR A 18 -4.06 -3.59 -16.64
C THR A 18 -4.59 -2.17 -16.78
N THR A 19 -5.75 -1.89 -16.19
CA THR A 19 -6.43 -0.59 -16.30
C THR A 19 -7.09 -0.27 -14.97
N ARG A 20 -6.98 0.99 -14.55
CA ARG A 20 -7.69 1.50 -13.39
C ARG A 20 -8.92 2.25 -13.87
N THR A 21 -10.08 1.81 -13.42
CA THR A 21 -11.38 2.40 -13.74
C THR A 21 -12.09 2.83 -12.46
N GLY A 22 -12.85 3.89 -12.55
CA GLY A 22 -13.61 4.42 -11.44
C GLY A 22 -14.25 5.76 -11.77
N TYR A 23 -14.48 6.56 -10.76
CA TYR A 23 -14.91 7.94 -10.93
C TYR A 23 -14.39 8.84 -9.81
N LEU A 24 -14.23 10.11 -10.14
CA LEU A 24 -13.97 11.16 -9.18
C LEU A 24 -15.27 11.80 -8.72
N ILE A 25 -15.35 12.17 -7.44
CA ILE A 25 -16.48 12.87 -6.82
C ILE A 25 -16.02 14.28 -6.48
N GLU A 26 -16.68 15.30 -7.06
CA GLU A 26 -16.46 16.70 -6.72
C GLU A 26 -17.35 17.10 -5.54
N GLY A 27 -16.74 17.63 -4.46
CA GLY A 27 -17.42 18.06 -3.26
C GLY A 27 -16.83 19.35 -2.67
N PRO A 28 -17.40 19.84 -1.55
CA PRO A 28 -17.00 21.11 -0.94
C PRO A 28 -15.57 21.12 -0.37
N ALA A 29 -15.01 19.96 -0.05
CA ALA A 29 -13.64 19.84 0.44
C ALA A 29 -12.61 19.51 -0.66
N GLY A 30 -13.07 19.27 -1.89
CA GLY A 30 -12.26 18.92 -3.05
C GLY A 30 -12.72 17.65 -3.74
N TRP A 31 -11.79 16.89 -4.29
CA TRP A 31 -12.09 15.66 -5.02
C TRP A 31 -11.81 14.42 -4.19
N GLY A 32 -12.68 13.42 -4.30
CA GLY A 32 -12.49 12.07 -3.81
C GLY A 32 -12.49 11.08 -4.98
N GLU A 33 -11.85 9.93 -4.81
CA GLU A 33 -11.74 8.89 -5.83
C GLU A 33 -12.39 7.60 -5.38
N TYR A 34 -13.27 7.07 -6.23
CA TYR A 34 -13.80 5.71 -6.16
C TYR A 34 -13.19 4.87 -7.26
N SER A 35 -12.33 3.94 -6.91
CA SER A 35 -11.68 3.04 -7.88
C SER A 35 -11.31 1.69 -7.24
N PRO A 36 -12.31 0.91 -6.77
CA PRO A 36 -12.05 -0.38 -6.16
C PRO A 36 -11.34 -1.34 -7.13
N LEU A 37 -10.50 -2.24 -6.60
CA LEU A 37 -9.93 -3.30 -7.42
C LEU A 37 -11.02 -4.27 -7.88
N PRO A 38 -10.88 -4.91 -9.06
CA PRO A 38 -11.88 -5.86 -9.58
C PRO A 38 -12.18 -7.02 -8.63
N SER A 39 -11.18 -7.43 -7.84
CA SER A 39 -11.29 -8.54 -6.87
C SER A 39 -12.02 -8.17 -5.57
N TRP A 40 -12.34 -6.89 -5.34
CA TRP A 40 -13.00 -6.47 -4.12
C TRP A 40 -14.47 -6.86 -4.10
N ASN A 41 -14.93 -7.34 -2.95
CA ASN A 41 -16.34 -7.68 -2.71
C ASN A 41 -17.21 -6.43 -2.50
N ASP A 42 -18.53 -6.62 -2.34
CA ASP A 42 -19.47 -5.51 -2.23
C ASP A 42 -19.20 -4.63 -0.99
N ALA A 43 -18.86 -5.21 0.15
CA ALA A 43 -18.55 -4.45 1.36
C ALA A 43 -17.29 -3.57 1.19
N GLU A 44 -16.27 -4.07 0.50
CA GLU A 44 -15.06 -3.33 0.16
C GLU A 44 -15.35 -2.23 -0.87
N ARG A 45 -16.27 -2.47 -1.82
CA ARG A 45 -16.74 -1.45 -2.78
C ARG A 45 -17.54 -0.35 -2.09
N GLU A 46 -18.40 -0.69 -1.14
CA GLU A 46 -19.11 0.29 -0.32
C GLU A 46 -18.15 1.10 0.56
N ALA A 47 -17.10 0.47 1.09
CA ALA A 47 -16.04 1.16 1.82
C ALA A 47 -15.28 2.14 0.91
N ALA A 48 -14.99 1.76 -0.33
CA ALA A 48 -14.37 2.64 -1.33
C ALA A 48 -15.24 3.87 -1.63
N GLU A 49 -16.56 3.69 -1.73
CA GLU A 49 -17.51 4.80 -1.90
C GLU A 49 -17.49 5.73 -0.69
N ARG A 50 -17.52 5.20 0.54
CA ARG A 50 -17.41 6.01 1.76
C ARG A 50 -16.11 6.80 1.80
N SER A 51 -14.97 6.19 1.43
CA SER A 51 -13.67 6.85 1.34
C SER A 51 -13.67 8.02 0.35
N ALA A 52 -14.26 7.81 -0.84
CA ALA A 52 -14.37 8.83 -1.86
C ALA A 52 -15.25 10.01 -1.40
N LEU A 53 -16.38 9.71 -0.76
CA LEU A 53 -17.30 10.71 -0.22
C LEU A 53 -16.65 11.49 0.95
N GLU A 54 -15.96 10.81 1.87
CA GLU A 54 -15.23 11.47 2.95
C GLU A 54 -14.21 12.47 2.38
N ALA A 55 -13.38 12.03 1.44
CA ALA A 55 -12.38 12.88 0.82
C ALA A 55 -12.98 14.09 0.08
N ALA A 56 -14.14 13.93 -0.55
CA ALA A 56 -14.83 15.01 -1.26
C ALA A 56 -15.50 16.01 -0.32
N THR A 57 -15.95 15.58 0.87
CA THR A 57 -16.82 16.38 1.73
C THR A 57 -16.15 16.91 3.00
N HIS A 58 -15.03 16.31 3.42
CA HIS A 58 -14.33 16.67 4.64
C HIS A 58 -12.86 17.06 4.36
N PRO A 59 -12.31 18.00 5.13
CA PRO A 59 -10.88 18.26 5.08
C PRO A 59 -10.11 17.02 5.54
N PHE A 60 -8.88 16.87 5.03
CA PHE A 60 -7.98 15.85 5.57
C PHE A 60 -7.61 16.17 7.03
N PRO A 61 -7.29 15.15 7.84
CA PRO A 61 -6.84 15.38 9.21
C PRO A 61 -5.59 16.26 9.26
N ALA A 62 -5.36 16.88 10.42
CA ALA A 62 -4.13 17.62 10.66
C ALA A 62 -2.92 16.70 10.51
N VAL A 63 -1.91 17.16 9.76
CA VAL A 63 -0.67 16.43 9.56
C VAL A 63 0.27 16.64 10.75
N VAL A 64 0.98 15.59 11.16
CA VAL A 64 2.01 15.66 12.21
C VAL A 64 3.42 15.62 11.61
N ARG A 65 3.52 15.51 10.28
CA ARG A 65 4.78 15.56 9.51
C ARG A 65 4.59 16.20 8.15
N ASP A 66 5.60 16.92 7.69
CA ASP A 66 5.62 17.65 6.41
C ASP A 66 5.95 16.79 5.20
N ARG A 67 6.46 15.58 5.42
CA ARG A 67 6.75 14.58 4.38
C ARG A 67 6.66 13.16 4.95
N ILE A 68 6.37 12.22 4.08
CA ILE A 68 6.32 10.80 4.40
C ILE A 68 7.38 10.04 3.61
N ALA A 69 8.01 9.05 4.23
CA ALA A 69 8.87 8.09 3.53
C ALA A 69 8.01 7.11 2.73
N VAL A 70 8.42 6.81 1.50
CA VAL A 70 7.70 5.91 0.58
C VAL A 70 8.58 4.72 0.21
N ASN A 71 8.00 3.53 0.17
CA ASN A 71 8.66 2.35 -0.38
C ASN A 71 8.38 2.20 -1.88
N ALA A 72 9.39 1.75 -2.63
CA ALA A 72 9.16 1.21 -3.96
C ALA A 72 8.55 -0.18 -3.88
N MET A 73 7.71 -0.53 -4.87
CA MET A 73 7.14 -1.87 -5.03
C MET A 73 7.75 -2.56 -6.25
N ILE A 74 8.38 -3.71 -6.02
CA ILE A 74 8.98 -4.55 -7.05
C ILE A 74 8.04 -5.72 -7.33
N PRO A 75 7.48 -5.81 -8.54
CA PRO A 75 6.57 -6.88 -8.91
C PRO A 75 7.30 -8.23 -9.08
N ARG A 76 6.54 -9.30 -9.36
CA ARG A 76 7.08 -10.62 -9.69
C ARG A 76 7.70 -10.62 -11.09
N VAL A 77 8.93 -10.11 -11.18
CA VAL A 77 9.76 -10.07 -12.39
C VAL A 77 11.04 -10.88 -12.18
N VAL A 78 11.80 -11.11 -13.24
CA VAL A 78 13.12 -11.77 -13.16
C VAL A 78 14.11 -10.95 -12.32
N PRO A 79 15.11 -11.59 -11.68
CA PRO A 79 16.00 -10.95 -10.71
C PRO A 79 16.68 -9.66 -11.22
N ASP A 80 17.21 -9.67 -12.43
CA ASP A 80 17.90 -8.50 -13.00
C ASP A 80 16.99 -7.29 -13.19
N ILE A 81 15.76 -7.52 -13.63
CA ILE A 81 14.74 -6.47 -13.75
C ILE A 81 14.35 -5.94 -12.36
N ALA A 82 14.20 -6.85 -11.38
CA ALA A 82 13.89 -6.45 -10.00
C ALA A 82 14.99 -5.54 -9.41
N ALA A 83 16.26 -5.90 -9.61
CA ALA A 83 17.41 -5.11 -9.19
C ALA A 83 17.43 -3.73 -9.86
N ALA A 84 17.23 -3.67 -11.18
CA ALA A 84 17.19 -2.43 -11.94
C ALA A 84 16.07 -1.48 -11.47
N LEU A 85 14.84 -2.02 -11.27
CA LEU A 85 13.70 -1.27 -10.75
C LEU A 85 13.96 -0.73 -9.34
N ALA A 86 14.56 -1.56 -8.48
CA ALA A 86 14.87 -1.16 -7.11
C ALA A 86 15.85 0.03 -7.07
N VAL A 87 16.94 -0.05 -7.82
CA VAL A 87 17.94 1.03 -7.93
C VAL A 87 17.32 2.29 -8.55
N ALA A 88 16.57 2.15 -9.64
CA ALA A 88 15.94 3.27 -10.34
C ALA A 88 14.89 4.02 -9.50
N SER A 89 14.33 3.37 -8.47
CA SER A 89 13.30 3.96 -7.62
C SER A 89 13.81 5.10 -6.72
N GLY A 90 15.10 5.12 -6.39
CA GLY A 90 15.69 6.05 -5.43
C GLY A 90 15.15 5.93 -3.99
N CYS A 91 14.35 4.90 -3.69
CA CYS A 91 13.75 4.70 -2.37
C CYS A 91 14.71 3.98 -1.41
N ASN A 92 14.71 4.38 -0.15
CA ASN A 92 15.46 3.72 0.92
C ASN A 92 14.78 2.46 1.48
N THR A 93 13.55 2.17 1.02
CA THR A 93 12.79 0.96 1.37
C THR A 93 12.22 0.35 0.10
N ILE A 94 12.47 -0.94 -0.09
CA ILE A 94 12.04 -1.70 -1.27
C ILE A 94 11.14 -2.84 -0.82
N LYS A 95 9.89 -2.85 -1.28
CA LYS A 95 8.94 -3.95 -1.05
C LYS A 95 8.98 -4.89 -2.25
N VAL A 96 9.42 -6.13 -2.04
CA VAL A 96 9.59 -7.15 -3.09
C VAL A 96 8.44 -8.15 -3.01
N LYS A 97 7.72 -8.35 -4.13
CA LYS A 97 6.71 -9.39 -4.24
C LYS A 97 7.36 -10.76 -4.27
N VAL A 98 6.88 -11.64 -3.39
CA VAL A 98 7.34 -13.03 -3.20
C VAL A 98 6.17 -14.01 -3.32
N GLY A 99 6.39 -15.30 -3.01
CA GLY A 99 5.36 -16.33 -3.11
C GLY A 99 5.32 -17.04 -4.47
N ASP A 100 6.44 -17.00 -5.19
CA ASP A 100 6.69 -17.79 -6.41
C ASP A 100 8.05 -18.49 -6.33
N GLY A 101 8.36 -19.36 -7.28
CA GLY A 101 9.62 -20.12 -7.30
C GLY A 101 10.90 -19.28 -7.48
N HIS A 102 10.79 -17.96 -7.70
CA HIS A 102 11.91 -17.04 -7.93
C HIS A 102 12.11 -16.04 -6.80
N SER A 103 11.43 -16.20 -5.67
CA SER A 103 11.44 -15.24 -4.55
C SER A 103 12.86 -15.00 -4.01
N VAL A 104 13.62 -16.06 -3.77
CA VAL A 104 14.97 -15.97 -3.21
C VAL A 104 15.93 -15.25 -4.14
N ASP A 105 15.95 -15.62 -5.43
CA ASP A 105 16.83 -15.00 -6.42
C ASP A 105 16.52 -13.54 -6.64
N ARG A 106 15.23 -13.18 -6.65
CA ARG A 106 14.78 -11.80 -6.77
C ARG A 106 15.22 -10.95 -5.58
N VAL A 107 15.04 -11.43 -4.35
CA VAL A 107 15.47 -10.72 -3.13
C VAL A 107 17.00 -10.61 -3.07
N ALA A 108 17.73 -11.67 -3.44
CA ALA A 108 19.20 -11.66 -3.54
C ALA A 108 19.70 -10.59 -4.50
N ALA A 109 19.10 -10.50 -5.70
CA ALA A 109 19.48 -9.50 -6.71
C ALA A 109 19.21 -8.07 -6.22
N VAL A 110 18.04 -7.82 -5.61
CA VAL A 110 17.70 -6.51 -5.03
C VAL A 110 18.70 -6.15 -3.91
N ARG A 111 18.99 -7.05 -2.98
CA ARG A 111 19.96 -6.80 -1.90
C ARG A 111 21.36 -6.52 -2.43
N SER A 112 21.79 -7.29 -3.41
CA SER A 112 23.11 -7.10 -4.05
C SER A 112 23.23 -5.74 -4.74
N ALA A 113 22.18 -5.32 -5.45
CA ALA A 113 22.19 -4.07 -6.21
C ALA A 113 22.03 -2.82 -5.35
N CYS A 114 21.18 -2.89 -4.31
CA CYS A 114 20.87 -1.73 -3.46
C CYS A 114 21.81 -1.59 -2.25
N GLY A 115 22.59 -2.63 -1.92
CA GLY A 115 23.49 -2.62 -0.76
C GLY A 115 22.79 -2.82 0.58
N PRO A 116 23.55 -2.85 1.71
CA PRO A 116 23.04 -3.21 3.03
C PRO A 116 22.21 -2.10 3.70
N SER A 117 22.34 -0.86 3.29
CA SER A 117 21.62 0.29 3.91
C SER A 117 20.15 0.39 3.50
N VAL A 118 19.76 -0.22 2.39
CA VAL A 118 18.38 -0.23 1.91
C VAL A 118 17.57 -1.26 2.69
N ARG A 119 16.41 -0.88 3.20
CA ARG A 119 15.47 -1.77 3.87
C ARG A 119 14.70 -2.59 2.85
N ILE A 120 14.65 -3.90 3.02
CA ILE A 120 13.88 -4.79 2.17
C ILE A 120 12.69 -5.31 2.95
N ARG A 121 11.51 -5.21 2.36
CA ARG A 121 10.26 -5.85 2.80
C ARG A 121 9.85 -6.90 1.82
N LEU A 122 9.22 -7.94 2.31
CA LEU A 122 8.59 -8.96 1.49
C LEU A 122 7.07 -8.78 1.49
N ASP A 123 6.43 -9.11 0.39
CA ASP A 123 4.98 -9.12 0.30
C ASP A 123 4.54 -10.38 -0.45
N ALA A 124 3.98 -11.33 0.29
CA ALA A 124 3.59 -12.63 -0.23
C ALA A 124 2.12 -12.67 -0.68
N ASN A 125 1.29 -11.69 -0.28
CA ASN A 125 -0.15 -11.66 -0.60
C ASN A 125 -0.90 -12.95 -0.21
N GLY A 126 -0.60 -13.54 0.93
CA GLY A 126 -1.23 -14.77 1.42
C GLY A 126 -0.90 -16.02 0.60
N ALA A 127 0.24 -16.02 -0.09
CA ALA A 127 0.57 -17.10 -1.04
C ALA A 127 0.99 -18.41 -0.39
N TRP A 128 1.37 -18.41 0.89
CA TRP A 128 1.88 -19.58 1.57
C TRP A 128 0.90 -20.14 2.62
N ASP A 129 0.95 -21.45 2.81
CA ASP A 129 0.51 -22.07 4.06
C ASP A 129 1.57 -21.87 5.17
N LEU A 130 1.21 -22.16 6.40
CA LEU A 130 2.07 -21.91 7.56
C LEU A 130 3.44 -22.58 7.47
N ASP A 131 3.49 -23.87 7.05
CA ASP A 131 4.74 -24.62 6.99
C ASP A 131 5.63 -24.13 5.84
N THR A 132 5.04 -23.76 4.72
CA THR A 132 5.75 -23.14 3.59
C THR A 132 6.28 -21.78 3.98
N ALA A 133 5.49 -20.94 4.66
CA ALA A 133 5.93 -19.63 5.14
C ALA A 133 7.16 -19.75 6.06
N ILE A 134 7.15 -20.68 7.01
CA ILE A 134 8.28 -20.92 7.90
C ILE A 134 9.54 -21.28 7.13
N ARG A 135 9.45 -22.21 6.14
CA ARG A 135 10.60 -22.64 5.33
C ARG A 135 11.15 -21.52 4.45
N GLU A 136 10.27 -20.80 3.75
CA GLU A 136 10.66 -19.73 2.82
C GLU A 136 11.28 -18.55 3.58
N LEU A 137 10.67 -18.15 4.70
CA LEU A 137 11.17 -17.04 5.51
C LEU A 137 12.48 -17.38 6.22
N ALA A 138 12.73 -18.64 6.62
CA ALA A 138 14.01 -19.07 7.14
C ALA A 138 15.15 -18.92 6.09
N ILE A 139 14.85 -19.17 4.81
CA ILE A 139 15.80 -18.95 3.72
C ILE A 139 16.02 -17.46 3.45
N LEU A 140 14.95 -16.65 3.48
CA LEU A 140 14.98 -15.23 3.17
C LEU A 140 15.56 -14.37 4.29
N ALA A 141 15.57 -14.84 5.54
CA ALA A 141 16.09 -14.12 6.70
C ALA A 141 17.55 -13.65 6.56
N ARG A 142 18.38 -14.36 5.78
CA ARG A 142 19.79 -13.99 5.51
C ARG A 142 19.96 -12.65 4.76
N TYR A 143 18.88 -12.11 4.18
CA TYR A 143 18.91 -10.86 3.43
C TYR A 143 18.52 -9.62 4.26
N ASP A 144 18.52 -9.72 5.58
CA ASP A 144 18.21 -8.61 6.50
C ASP A 144 16.86 -7.95 6.14
N ILE A 145 15.79 -8.73 6.30
CA ILE A 145 14.42 -8.30 5.92
C ILE A 145 13.82 -7.46 7.05
N GLU A 146 13.32 -6.27 6.74
CA GLU A 146 12.68 -5.36 7.70
C GLU A 146 11.36 -5.95 8.22
N LEU A 147 10.51 -6.48 7.34
CA LEU A 147 9.26 -7.16 7.67
C LEU A 147 8.72 -7.97 6.47
N VAL A 148 7.82 -8.89 6.74
CA VAL A 148 7.03 -9.59 5.71
C VAL A 148 5.54 -9.25 5.86
N GLU A 149 4.92 -8.83 4.74
CA GLU A 149 3.51 -8.50 4.63
C GLU A 149 2.74 -9.69 4.11
N ASP A 150 1.66 -10.07 4.80
CA ASP A 150 0.75 -11.17 4.44
C ASP A 150 1.47 -12.45 3.99
N PRO A 151 2.34 -13.06 4.81
CA PRO A 151 2.95 -14.35 4.44
C PRO A 151 1.92 -15.48 4.35
N VAL A 152 0.88 -15.44 5.18
CA VAL A 152 -0.24 -16.37 5.23
C VAL A 152 -1.58 -15.63 5.16
N ALA A 153 -2.70 -16.34 5.00
CA ALA A 153 -3.97 -15.73 4.60
C ALA A 153 -4.83 -15.22 5.77
N SER A 154 -4.68 -15.77 6.99
CA SER A 154 -5.54 -15.45 8.14
C SER A 154 -4.76 -14.85 9.32
N LEU A 155 -5.46 -14.11 10.20
CA LEU A 155 -4.87 -13.57 11.43
C LEU A 155 -4.44 -14.68 12.40
N GLU A 156 -5.16 -15.79 12.44
CA GLU A 156 -4.84 -16.95 13.27
C GLU A 156 -3.52 -17.61 12.81
N GLU A 157 -3.34 -17.76 11.49
CA GLU A 157 -2.08 -18.27 10.93
C GLU A 157 -0.93 -17.27 11.10
N LEU A 158 -1.19 -15.95 10.98
CA LEU A 158 -0.20 -14.91 11.25
C LEU A 158 0.30 -14.98 12.71
N ALA A 159 -0.62 -15.10 13.68
CA ALA A 159 -0.26 -15.27 15.09
C ALA A 159 0.59 -16.53 15.33
N ALA A 160 0.20 -17.64 14.70
CA ALA A 160 0.95 -18.89 14.78
C ALA A 160 2.34 -18.80 14.12
N LEU A 161 2.45 -18.08 12.99
CA LEU A 161 3.71 -17.86 12.29
C LEU A 161 4.62 -16.94 13.09
N ARG A 162 4.11 -15.79 13.56
CA ARG A 162 4.85 -14.79 14.31
C ARG A 162 5.58 -15.39 15.52
N SER A 163 4.93 -16.34 16.21
CA SER A 163 5.55 -17.03 17.37
C SER A 163 6.69 -17.99 16.99
N ARG A 164 6.90 -18.29 15.70
CA ARG A 164 7.85 -19.31 15.21
C ARG A 164 8.99 -18.73 14.37
N ILE A 165 8.91 -17.44 14.00
CA ILE A 165 9.93 -16.78 13.19
C ILE A 165 10.47 -15.56 13.93
N GLY A 166 11.73 -15.18 13.63
CA GLY A 166 12.36 -13.98 14.22
C GLY A 166 12.20 -12.72 13.35
N MET A 167 11.39 -12.78 12.27
CA MET A 167 11.17 -11.68 11.34
C MET A 167 9.85 -10.99 11.67
N PRO A 168 9.78 -9.65 11.73
CA PRO A 168 8.51 -8.94 11.94
C PRO A 168 7.49 -9.24 10.84
N VAL A 169 6.21 -9.39 11.21
CA VAL A 169 5.12 -9.63 10.28
C VAL A 169 4.14 -8.45 10.24
N ALA A 170 3.56 -8.19 9.07
CA ALA A 170 2.53 -7.19 8.89
C ALA A 170 1.28 -7.82 8.27
N ALA A 171 0.10 -7.39 8.74
CA ALA A 171 -1.21 -7.81 8.22
C ALA A 171 -1.81 -6.73 7.30
N GLU A 172 -2.27 -7.10 6.11
CA GLU A 172 -2.94 -6.22 5.14
C GLU A 172 -4.31 -6.78 4.72
N SER A 173 -4.32 -7.92 4.04
CA SER A 173 -5.51 -8.46 3.37
C SER A 173 -6.63 -8.87 4.32
N SER A 174 -6.27 -9.26 5.54
CA SER A 174 -7.18 -9.61 6.62
C SER A 174 -7.77 -8.39 7.36
N ILE A 175 -7.28 -7.16 7.07
CA ILE A 175 -7.73 -5.93 7.74
C ILE A 175 -8.64 -5.13 6.82
N ARG A 176 -9.94 -5.21 7.06
CA ARG A 176 -11.00 -4.54 6.27
C ARG A 176 -11.86 -3.61 7.10
N THR A 177 -11.84 -3.79 8.42
CA THR A 177 -12.61 -3.03 9.39
C THR A 177 -11.80 -2.74 10.66
N THR A 178 -12.27 -1.80 11.47
CA THR A 178 -11.70 -1.57 12.82
C THR A 178 -11.83 -2.83 13.70
N ALA A 179 -12.87 -3.65 13.52
CA ALA A 179 -13.02 -4.89 14.26
C ALA A 179 -11.92 -5.92 13.92
N ASP A 180 -11.47 -5.99 12.66
CA ASP A 180 -10.33 -6.84 12.27
C ASP A 180 -9.03 -6.36 12.93
N ALA A 181 -8.82 -5.05 13.03
CA ALA A 181 -7.67 -4.48 13.74
C ALA A 181 -7.71 -4.80 15.24
N GLN A 182 -8.88 -4.75 15.89
CA GLN A 182 -9.06 -5.20 17.27
C GLN A 182 -8.78 -6.71 17.42
N ARG A 183 -9.20 -7.52 16.44
CA ARG A 183 -8.93 -8.96 16.42
C ARG A 183 -7.46 -9.25 16.29
N LEU A 184 -6.74 -8.52 15.43
CA LEU A 184 -5.28 -8.59 15.31
C LEU A 184 -4.61 -8.33 16.67
N HIS A 185 -5.01 -7.27 17.37
CA HIS A 185 -4.51 -6.94 18.71
C HIS A 185 -4.75 -8.05 19.71
N GLN A 186 -5.99 -8.58 19.77
CA GLN A 186 -6.36 -9.67 20.69
C GLN A 186 -5.56 -10.96 20.46
N LEU A 187 -5.21 -11.25 19.22
CA LEU A 187 -4.44 -12.43 18.82
C LEU A 187 -2.94 -12.22 18.92
N ASP A 188 -2.47 -10.99 19.14
CA ASP A 188 -1.05 -10.61 19.01
C ASP A 188 -0.47 -11.09 17.65
N ALA A 189 -1.25 -10.85 16.56
CA ALA A 189 -1.05 -11.55 15.30
C ALA A 189 0.04 -10.94 14.42
N ALA A 190 0.40 -9.67 14.61
CA ALA A 190 1.37 -8.98 13.76
C ALA A 190 2.13 -7.88 14.51
N ASP A 191 3.26 -7.45 13.95
CA ASP A 191 4.12 -6.36 14.47
C ASP A 191 3.79 -5.02 13.80
N ALA A 192 3.01 -5.05 12.70
CA ALA A 192 2.51 -3.86 12.00
C ALA A 192 1.19 -4.18 11.30
N ILE A 193 0.42 -3.11 11.01
CA ILE A 193 -0.81 -3.18 10.21
C ILE A 193 -0.65 -2.35 8.94
N VAL A 194 -1.09 -2.87 7.79
CA VAL A 194 -1.10 -2.13 6.52
C VAL A 194 -2.54 -1.74 6.19
N LEU A 195 -2.77 -0.44 6.02
CA LEU A 195 -4.09 0.13 5.84
C LEU A 195 -4.24 0.77 4.46
N LYS A 196 -5.25 0.36 3.72
CA LYS A 196 -5.67 0.97 2.46
C LYS A 196 -6.94 1.80 2.71
N PRO A 197 -6.86 3.14 2.76
CA PRO A 197 -8.01 3.98 3.10
C PRO A 197 -9.23 3.68 2.24
N GLN A 198 -9.04 3.48 0.93
CA GLN A 198 -10.14 3.17 0.04
C GLN A 198 -10.84 1.85 0.38
N ARG A 199 -10.08 0.84 0.87
CA ARG A 199 -10.62 -0.47 1.22
C ARG A 199 -11.33 -0.50 2.57
N ILE A 200 -10.90 0.35 3.52
CA ILE A 200 -11.43 0.35 4.88
C ILE A 200 -12.53 1.40 5.10
N GLY A 201 -12.70 2.36 4.19
CA GLY A 201 -13.78 3.35 4.26
C GLY A 201 -13.37 4.78 4.55
N GLY A 202 -12.09 5.13 4.30
CA GLY A 202 -11.56 6.50 4.39
C GLY A 202 -10.48 6.67 5.44
N VAL A 203 -9.99 7.91 5.56
CA VAL A 203 -8.89 8.25 6.49
C VAL A 203 -9.34 8.11 7.93
N SER A 204 -10.55 8.55 8.27
CA SER A 204 -11.07 8.48 9.64
C SER A 204 -11.20 7.04 10.13
N GLU A 205 -11.70 6.13 9.27
CA GLU A 205 -11.79 4.71 9.63
C GLU A 205 -10.42 4.07 9.73
N ALA A 206 -9.50 4.41 8.82
CA ALA A 206 -8.13 3.92 8.86
C ALA A 206 -7.38 4.36 10.14
N LEU A 207 -7.57 5.59 10.60
CA LEU A 207 -6.99 6.06 11.88
C LEU A 207 -7.58 5.30 13.08
N ARG A 208 -8.91 5.05 13.09
CA ARG A 208 -9.54 4.22 14.14
C ARG A 208 -8.98 2.80 14.15
N ALA A 209 -8.77 2.20 12.98
CA ALA A 209 -8.18 0.87 12.87
C ALA A 209 -6.71 0.86 13.32
N ALA A 210 -5.93 1.90 12.99
CA ALA A 210 -4.56 2.04 13.48
C ALA A 210 -4.52 2.06 15.02
N ASP A 211 -5.34 2.90 15.66
CA ASP A 211 -5.43 2.97 17.12
C ASP A 211 -5.88 1.65 17.74
N ALA A 212 -6.87 0.98 17.13
CA ALA A 212 -7.43 -0.27 17.62
C ALA A 212 -6.47 -1.46 17.48
N SER A 213 -5.52 -1.40 16.55
CA SER A 213 -4.53 -2.47 16.33
C SER A 213 -3.46 -2.56 17.42
N GLY A 214 -3.14 -1.43 18.07
CA GLY A 214 -2.08 -1.35 19.08
C GLY A 214 -0.66 -1.53 18.52
N VAL A 215 -0.49 -1.58 17.20
CA VAL A 215 0.79 -1.72 16.51
C VAL A 215 1.00 -0.60 15.48
N PRO A 216 2.24 -0.31 15.06
CA PRO A 216 2.51 0.70 14.03
C PRO A 216 1.74 0.44 12.74
N ALA A 217 1.19 1.53 12.13
CA ALA A 217 0.42 1.44 10.91
C ALA A 217 1.22 1.95 9.69
N ILE A 218 1.04 1.26 8.56
CA ILE A 218 1.60 1.58 7.26
C ILE A 218 0.44 1.94 6.32
N ALA A 219 0.36 3.18 5.85
CA ALA A 219 -0.59 3.56 4.82
C ALA A 219 -0.15 2.98 3.46
N SER A 220 -1.08 2.40 2.71
CA SER A 220 -0.79 1.80 1.41
C SER A 220 -1.89 2.09 0.40
N SER A 221 -1.51 2.20 -0.87
CA SER A 221 -2.43 2.45 -1.98
C SER A 221 -3.01 1.15 -2.56
N ALA A 222 -4.11 1.32 -3.32
CA ALA A 222 -4.72 0.31 -4.17
C ALA A 222 -4.63 0.68 -5.66
N LEU A 223 -3.52 1.31 -6.07
CA LEU A 223 -3.26 1.79 -7.45
C LEU A 223 -4.17 2.95 -7.88
N GLU A 224 -4.49 3.85 -6.97
CA GLU A 224 -5.30 5.04 -7.23
C GLU A 224 -4.54 6.04 -8.12
N THR A 225 -5.29 6.97 -8.74
CA THR A 225 -4.73 8.21 -9.29
C THR A 225 -4.19 9.09 -8.16
N SER A 226 -3.53 10.18 -8.49
CA SER A 226 -3.04 11.13 -7.47
C SER A 226 -4.15 11.70 -6.58
N VAL A 227 -5.41 11.67 -7.02
CA VAL A 227 -6.55 12.09 -6.19
C VAL A 227 -6.78 11.10 -5.05
N GLY A 228 -6.89 9.81 -5.33
CA GLY A 228 -7.04 8.78 -4.29
C GLY A 228 -5.75 8.58 -3.50
N LEU A 229 -4.60 8.69 -4.15
CA LEU A 229 -3.31 8.60 -3.48
C LEU A 229 -3.10 9.71 -2.44
N ALA A 230 -3.68 10.90 -2.64
CA ALA A 230 -3.66 11.98 -1.65
C ALA A 230 -4.31 11.57 -0.32
N VAL A 231 -5.31 10.68 -0.36
CA VAL A 231 -5.96 10.12 0.85
C VAL A 231 -4.99 9.21 1.61
N VAL A 232 -4.21 8.40 0.89
CA VAL A 232 -3.15 7.53 1.46
C VAL A 232 -2.04 8.38 2.10
N VAL A 233 -1.61 9.44 1.41
CA VAL A 233 -0.57 10.36 1.91
C VAL A 233 -1.09 11.13 3.13
N ALA A 234 -2.37 11.54 3.14
CA ALA A 234 -3.00 12.20 4.29
C ALA A 234 -3.05 11.27 5.52
N LEU A 235 -3.43 10.00 5.34
CA LEU A 235 -3.37 9.00 6.40
C LEU A 235 -1.93 8.89 6.95
N ALA A 236 -0.96 8.64 6.08
CA ALA A 236 0.45 8.48 6.46
C ALA A 236 0.99 9.68 7.24
N ALA A 237 0.60 10.90 6.84
CA ALA A 237 1.05 12.14 7.48
C ALA A 237 0.35 12.42 8.81
N ALA A 238 -0.82 11.82 9.06
CA ALA A 238 -1.60 11.97 10.28
C ALA A 238 -1.29 10.91 11.35
N LEU A 239 -0.70 9.76 10.98
CA LEU A 239 -0.30 8.72 11.93
C LEU A 239 0.70 9.27 12.93
N LEU A 240 0.47 9.10 14.24
CA LEU A 240 1.37 9.58 15.30
C LEU A 240 2.68 8.78 15.31
N ASP A 241 2.58 7.46 15.29
CA ASP A 241 3.72 6.55 15.19
C ASP A 241 3.79 5.97 13.77
N ALA A 242 4.88 6.29 13.04
CA ALA A 242 5.09 5.85 11.67
C ALA A 242 6.59 5.54 11.43
N PRO A 243 7.11 4.47 12.06
CA PRO A 243 8.52 4.08 11.92
C PRO A 243 8.83 3.52 10.53
N TYR A 244 7.80 3.17 9.76
CA TYR A 244 7.90 2.50 8.48
C TYR A 244 7.63 3.43 7.31
N ALA A 245 8.29 3.18 6.16
CA ALA A 245 7.92 3.80 4.89
C ALA A 245 6.54 3.32 4.42
N HIS A 246 5.81 4.16 3.70
CA HIS A 246 4.43 3.93 3.27
C HIS A 246 4.34 3.47 1.82
N GLY A 247 3.32 2.70 1.48
CA GLY A 247 3.06 2.20 0.12
C GLY A 247 2.35 3.24 -0.77
N ALA A 248 2.90 4.44 -0.90
CA ALA A 248 2.29 5.57 -1.61
C ALA A 248 2.98 5.93 -2.94
N GLY A 249 3.77 5.03 -3.53
CA GLY A 249 4.53 5.31 -4.76
C GLY A 249 3.87 4.84 -6.06
N THR A 250 2.58 4.55 -6.07
CA THR A 250 1.93 3.84 -7.19
C THR A 250 1.47 4.72 -8.34
N ALA A 251 1.43 6.06 -8.20
CA ALA A 251 1.11 6.96 -9.32
C ALA A 251 2.07 6.77 -10.52
N ALA A 252 3.33 6.45 -10.27
CA ALA A 252 4.31 6.17 -11.33
C ALA A 252 3.99 4.93 -12.18
N LEU A 253 3.10 4.05 -11.72
CA LEU A 253 2.66 2.85 -12.46
C LEU A 253 1.55 3.15 -13.47
N LEU A 254 0.91 4.30 -13.40
CA LEU A 254 -0.13 4.74 -14.33
C LEU A 254 0.52 5.32 -15.61
N GLU A 255 -0.09 5.11 -16.77
CA GLU A 255 0.34 5.74 -18.03
C GLU A 255 0.09 7.25 -18.03
N SER A 256 -0.99 7.68 -17.40
CA SER A 256 -1.38 9.09 -17.24
C SER A 256 -1.99 9.30 -15.86
N ASP A 257 -2.28 10.56 -15.52
CA ASP A 257 -2.98 10.92 -14.30
C ASP A 257 -4.05 11.98 -14.62
N VAL A 258 -4.94 12.24 -13.69
CA VAL A 258 -6.02 13.23 -13.80
C VAL A 258 -5.60 14.62 -13.30
N VAL A 259 -4.33 14.80 -12.96
CA VAL A 259 -3.74 16.03 -12.42
C VAL A 259 -2.49 16.41 -13.20
N ASP A 260 -2.14 17.71 -13.24
CA ASP A 260 -0.93 18.19 -13.93
C ASP A 260 0.37 17.85 -13.19
N ASP A 261 0.29 17.76 -11.87
CA ASP A 261 1.44 17.48 -11.00
C ASP A 261 1.13 16.22 -10.15
N PRO A 262 1.43 15.02 -10.68
CA PRO A 262 1.17 13.76 -9.99
C PRO A 262 1.94 13.61 -8.67
N LEU A 263 1.41 12.80 -7.76
CA LEU A 263 2.05 12.43 -6.50
C LEU A 263 3.11 11.34 -6.73
N ILE A 264 4.20 11.71 -7.37
CA ILE A 264 5.35 10.84 -7.60
C ILE A 264 6.42 11.12 -6.54
N PRO A 265 6.93 10.09 -5.83
CA PRO A 265 7.97 10.28 -4.85
C PRO A 265 9.25 10.85 -5.46
N ILE A 266 9.87 11.79 -4.75
CA ILE A 266 11.21 12.32 -5.07
C ILE A 266 12.17 11.79 -4.00
N ASP A 267 13.19 11.05 -4.40
CA ASP A 267 14.17 10.42 -3.51
C ASP A 267 13.52 9.61 -2.37
N GLY A 268 12.39 8.94 -2.66
CA GLY A 268 11.65 8.15 -1.70
C GLY A 268 10.78 8.95 -0.72
N TRP A 269 10.47 10.22 -1.01
CA TRP A 269 9.64 11.08 -0.16
C TRP A 269 8.46 11.68 -0.91
N LEU A 270 7.34 11.88 -0.21
CA LEU A 270 6.16 12.63 -0.65
C LEU A 270 5.74 13.66 0.39
N ALA A 271 5.39 14.87 -0.05
CA ALA A 271 4.76 15.88 0.78
C ALA A 271 3.23 15.73 0.74
N PRO A 272 2.53 15.84 1.90
CA PRO A 272 1.08 15.82 1.95
C PRO A 272 0.49 17.04 1.22
N ARG A 273 -0.35 16.78 0.24
CA ARG A 273 -1.10 17.80 -0.49
C ARG A 273 -2.35 17.23 -1.15
N ARG A 274 -3.31 18.08 -1.46
CA ARG A 274 -4.42 17.77 -2.36
C ARG A 274 -4.07 18.26 -3.75
N PRO A 275 -3.88 17.39 -4.75
CA PRO A 275 -3.64 17.80 -6.12
C PRO A 275 -4.93 18.39 -6.72
N SER A 276 -4.77 19.37 -7.63
CA SER A 276 -5.87 19.94 -8.39
C SER A 276 -6.18 19.07 -9.60
N VAL A 277 -7.44 18.67 -9.77
CA VAL A 277 -7.87 17.90 -10.94
C VAL A 277 -7.85 18.78 -12.19
N ASN A 278 -7.20 18.30 -13.24
CA ASN A 278 -7.27 18.89 -14.58
C ASN A 278 -8.39 18.23 -15.38
N MET A 279 -9.47 19.00 -15.62
CA MET A 279 -10.64 18.51 -16.34
C MET A 279 -10.35 18.08 -17.78
N ARG A 280 -9.28 18.59 -18.42
CA ARG A 280 -8.89 18.16 -19.77
C ARG A 280 -8.22 16.79 -19.74
N LEU A 281 -7.35 16.55 -18.76
CA LEU A 281 -6.74 15.23 -18.55
C LEU A 281 -7.81 14.21 -18.18
N LEU A 282 -8.70 14.55 -17.25
CA LEU A 282 -9.79 13.66 -16.83
C LEU A 282 -10.73 13.31 -17.99
N ALA A 283 -11.01 14.25 -18.91
CA ALA A 283 -11.85 13.99 -20.08
C ALA A 283 -11.14 13.16 -21.18
N ALA A 284 -9.82 13.02 -21.08
CA ALA A 284 -9.02 12.21 -22.02
C ALA A 284 -8.82 10.76 -21.53
N THR A 285 -9.28 10.43 -20.32
CA THR A 285 -9.25 9.08 -19.73
C THR A 285 -10.60 8.39 -19.95
#